data_a003c4591e57afaeae2ea1e7de2c3266
#
_entry.id   a003c4591e57afaeae2ea1e7de2c3266
#
_cell.length_a   1.000
_cell.length_b   1.000
_cell.length_c   1.000
_cell.angle_alpha   90.00
_cell.angle_beta   90.00
_cell.angle_gamma   90.00
#
_symmetry.space_group_name_H-M   'P 1'
#
loop_
_entity.id
_entity.type
_entity.pdbx_description
1 polymer ?
#
loop_
_entity_poly.entity_id
_entity_poly.type
_entity_poly.pdbx_seq_one_letter_code
_entity_poly.pdbx_strand_id
1 'polypeptide(L)'
;MKVLIQIVLLIVFSAPVNAGIIVKKIGDLETTLNENSGLEYYKNKYLIALNDSGDDPSIYIINNQGIIIKTIDVLGAKNNDWEDITSSLDGRLFIGDIGNNLNTRKECQIYILNKEFLTFENNKATAEKIIFTYEDQKGFPPNKKELYYDAEAMFWMKDSIYIITKCRSEPFTGRSFVYVLPDKPGTYKARKIGEIPFCSLGWMFCSVTAADYHPQSKTLAILLYGKLVLINNFKGNKFWDGEIKTYNIPGIKQRESITFIDSKNWYMSDEKTRGLGGGNLYKVALK
;
A
#
# COMPACT_ATOMS: atom_id res chain seq x y z
N MET A 1 -51.85 42.64 31.03
CA MET A 1 -51.25 41.30 31.17
C MET A 1 -50.61 40.92 29.83
N LYS A 2 -49.30 41.01 29.73
CA LYS A 2 -48.57 40.59 28.52
C LYS A 2 -48.00 39.17 28.78
N VAL A 3 -48.48 38.22 28.02
CA VAL A 3 -47.99 36.81 28.04
C VAL A 3 -46.72 36.75 27.21
N LEU A 4 -45.58 36.45 27.84
CA LEU A 4 -44.30 36.24 27.19
C LEU A 4 -44.27 34.74 26.78
N ILE A 5 -44.32 34.44 25.48
CA ILE A 5 -44.11 33.09 24.96
C ILE A 5 -42.60 32.89 24.82
N GLN A 6 -41.99 32.07 25.69
CA GLN A 6 -40.62 31.60 25.52
C GLN A 6 -40.60 30.47 24.50
N ILE A 7 -40.00 30.73 23.33
CA ILE A 7 -39.68 29.68 22.36
C ILE A 7 -38.36 29.01 22.80
N VAL A 8 -38.48 27.77 23.29
CA VAL A 8 -37.30 26.93 23.57
C VAL A 8 -36.84 26.31 22.24
N LEU A 9 -35.74 26.82 21.71
CA LEU A 9 -35.09 26.26 20.54
C LEU A 9 -34.33 24.99 20.96
N LEU A 10 -34.87 23.82 20.68
CA LEU A 10 -34.19 22.54 20.86
C LEU A 10 -33.08 22.42 19.77
N ILE A 11 -31.86 22.73 20.12
CA ILE A 11 -30.73 22.44 19.27
C ILE A 11 -30.41 20.94 19.39
N VAL A 12 -30.87 20.15 18.42
CA VAL A 12 -30.48 18.75 18.29
C VAL A 12 -29.03 18.72 17.81
N PHE A 13 -28.08 18.53 18.73
CA PHE A 13 -26.71 18.16 18.38
C PHE A 13 -26.75 16.74 17.79
N SER A 14 -26.75 16.61 16.49
CA SER A 14 -26.41 15.34 15.85
C SER A 14 -24.91 15.10 16.14
N ALA A 15 -24.60 14.21 17.06
CA ALA A 15 -23.24 13.71 17.23
C ALA A 15 -22.78 13.19 15.85
N PRO A 16 -21.57 13.52 15.38
CA PRO A 16 -21.06 12.94 14.15
C PRO A 16 -21.05 11.43 14.34
N VAL A 17 -21.78 10.72 13.49
CA VAL A 17 -21.66 9.26 13.39
C VAL A 17 -20.20 9.02 13.05
N ASN A 18 -19.40 8.56 14.00
CA ASN A 18 -18.05 8.11 13.74
C ASN A 18 -18.17 6.96 12.76
N ALA A 19 -17.99 7.26 11.48
CA ALA A 19 -17.89 6.26 10.43
C ALA A 19 -16.72 5.37 10.81
N GLY A 20 -17.00 4.18 11.27
CA GLY A 20 -16.00 3.18 11.64
C GLY A 20 -15.69 2.30 10.46
N ILE A 21 -14.67 1.45 10.61
CA ILE A 21 -14.43 0.34 9.68
C ILE A 21 -14.81 -0.99 10.34
N ILE A 22 -15.24 -1.94 9.51
CA ILE A 22 -15.41 -3.35 9.88
C ILE A 22 -14.23 -4.10 9.28
N VAL A 23 -13.50 -4.84 10.11
CA VAL A 23 -12.41 -5.72 9.68
C VAL A 23 -12.84 -7.15 9.97
N LYS A 24 -12.98 -7.97 8.93
CA LYS A 24 -13.41 -9.36 9.03
C LYS A 24 -12.35 -10.26 8.42
N LYS A 25 -11.79 -11.16 9.21
CA LYS A 25 -10.97 -12.26 8.67
C LYS A 25 -11.85 -13.15 7.78
N ILE A 26 -11.37 -13.44 6.57
CA ILE A 26 -12.07 -14.26 5.57
C ILE A 26 -11.31 -15.54 5.21
N GLY A 27 -10.01 -15.60 5.50
CA GLY A 27 -9.18 -16.77 5.25
C GLY A 27 -7.85 -16.73 5.97
N ASP A 28 -7.12 -17.81 5.88
CA ASP A 28 -5.71 -17.93 6.24
C ASP A 28 -4.91 -18.03 4.93
N LEU A 29 -3.84 -17.25 4.79
CA LEU A 29 -2.91 -17.40 3.69
C LEU A 29 -2.15 -18.73 3.83
N GLU A 30 -1.92 -19.42 2.71
CA GLU A 30 -1.06 -20.59 2.73
C GLU A 30 0.34 -20.28 3.25
N THR A 31 1.01 -21.29 3.80
CA THR A 31 2.35 -21.11 4.42
C THR A 31 3.40 -20.57 3.46
N THR A 32 3.24 -20.78 2.17
CA THR A 32 4.06 -20.16 1.12
C THR A 32 3.98 -18.63 1.16
N LEU A 33 2.86 -18.06 1.62
CA LEU A 33 2.62 -16.61 1.73
C LEU A 33 2.82 -16.09 3.16
N ASN A 34 3.71 -16.68 3.94
CA ASN A 34 3.98 -16.24 5.31
C ASN A 34 4.57 -14.82 5.37
N GLU A 35 5.37 -14.42 4.39
CA GLU A 35 6.01 -13.11 4.25
C GLU A 35 5.22 -12.22 3.26
N ASN A 36 3.88 -12.35 3.23
CA ASN A 36 3.07 -11.60 2.26
C ASN A 36 3.16 -10.08 2.49
N SER A 37 3.72 -9.36 1.52
CA SER A 37 3.92 -7.90 1.52
C SER A 37 3.00 -7.16 0.55
N GLY A 38 2.50 -7.79 -0.52
CA GLY A 38 1.65 -7.12 -1.52
C GLY A 38 0.40 -7.89 -1.91
N LEU A 39 -0.69 -7.15 -2.14
CA LEU A 39 -1.96 -7.66 -2.67
C LEU A 39 -2.52 -6.72 -3.75
N GLU A 40 -3.01 -7.31 -4.85
CA GLU A 40 -3.72 -6.58 -5.91
C GLU A 40 -5.00 -7.31 -6.31
N TYR A 41 -6.15 -6.62 -6.28
CA TYR A 41 -7.42 -7.14 -6.79
C TYR A 41 -7.56 -6.86 -8.28
N TYR A 42 -6.86 -7.65 -9.08
CA TYR A 42 -6.65 -7.46 -10.50
C TYR A 42 -7.90 -7.73 -11.32
N LYS A 43 -8.31 -6.73 -12.13
CA LYS A 43 -9.48 -6.77 -13.03
C LYS A 43 -10.78 -7.21 -12.35
N ASN A 44 -10.97 -6.85 -11.08
CA ASN A 44 -12.13 -7.20 -10.27
C ASN A 44 -12.46 -8.72 -10.28
N LYS A 45 -11.43 -9.56 -10.41
CA LYS A 45 -11.61 -11.00 -10.52
C LYS A 45 -10.55 -11.82 -9.80
N TYR A 46 -9.29 -11.44 -9.91
CA TYR A 46 -8.18 -12.21 -9.38
C TYR A 46 -7.55 -11.46 -8.21
N LEU A 47 -7.30 -12.17 -7.12
CA LEU A 47 -6.49 -11.63 -6.04
C LEU A 47 -5.06 -12.15 -6.24
N ILE A 48 -4.12 -11.23 -6.44
CA ILE A 48 -2.71 -11.51 -6.69
C ILE A 48 -1.94 -11.13 -5.45
N ALA A 49 -1.07 -12.02 -4.98
CA ALA A 49 -0.22 -11.83 -3.83
C ALA A 49 1.25 -11.97 -4.21
N LEU A 50 2.14 -11.36 -3.44
CA LEU A 50 3.57 -11.58 -3.48
C LEU A 50 4.15 -11.62 -2.06
N ASN A 51 5.34 -12.19 -1.96
CA ASN A 51 6.11 -12.19 -0.72
C ASN A 51 7.23 -11.14 -0.76
N ASP A 52 7.63 -10.70 0.41
CA ASP A 52 8.82 -9.91 0.71
C ASP A 52 10.12 -10.64 0.32
N SER A 53 11.24 -10.11 0.74
CA SER A 53 12.59 -10.58 0.47
C SER A 53 12.83 -12.03 0.88
N GLY A 54 13.71 -12.71 0.13
CA GLY A 54 14.15 -14.08 0.43
C GLY A 54 13.30 -15.18 -0.20
N ASP A 55 12.23 -14.85 -0.91
CA ASP A 55 11.43 -15.79 -1.70
C ASP A 55 11.82 -15.78 -3.19
N ASP A 56 11.38 -16.79 -3.92
CA ASP A 56 11.53 -16.83 -5.39
C ASP A 56 10.77 -15.66 -6.04
N PRO A 57 11.23 -15.13 -7.18
CA PRO A 57 10.55 -14.05 -7.88
C PRO A 57 9.26 -14.55 -8.54
N SER A 58 8.24 -14.76 -7.74
CA SER A 58 6.94 -15.31 -8.13
C SER A 58 5.78 -14.48 -7.61
N ILE A 59 4.69 -14.46 -8.37
CA ILE A 59 3.40 -13.95 -7.92
C ILE A 59 2.40 -15.10 -7.80
N TYR A 60 1.48 -14.94 -6.87
CA TYR A 60 0.53 -15.99 -6.49
C TYR A 60 -0.90 -15.50 -6.74
N ILE A 61 -1.64 -16.24 -7.56
CA ILE A 61 -3.09 -16.02 -7.69
C ILE A 61 -3.76 -16.81 -6.57
N ILE A 62 -4.49 -16.12 -5.71
CA ILE A 62 -5.18 -16.73 -4.56
C ILE A 62 -6.70 -16.58 -4.68
N ASN A 63 -7.42 -17.46 -4.03
CA ASN A 63 -8.87 -17.32 -3.85
C ASN A 63 -9.21 -16.46 -2.60
N ASN A 64 -10.50 -16.23 -2.40
CA ASN A 64 -10.99 -15.43 -1.25
C ASN A 64 -10.77 -16.09 0.12
N GLN A 65 -10.27 -17.32 0.18
CA GLN A 65 -9.88 -18.03 1.40
C GLN A 65 -8.38 -18.00 1.65
N GLY A 66 -7.59 -17.37 0.76
CA GLY A 66 -6.13 -17.29 0.85
C GLY A 66 -5.38 -18.50 0.28
N ILE A 67 -6.10 -19.41 -0.43
CA ILE A 67 -5.51 -20.60 -1.04
C ILE A 67 -4.92 -20.25 -2.41
N ILE A 68 -3.69 -20.67 -2.66
CA ILE A 68 -3.01 -20.48 -3.94
C ILE A 68 -3.66 -21.37 -4.99
N ILE A 69 -4.15 -20.76 -6.06
CA ILE A 69 -4.74 -21.47 -7.23
C ILE A 69 -3.79 -21.49 -8.42
N LYS A 70 -2.78 -20.61 -8.42
CA LYS A 70 -1.76 -20.56 -9.46
C LYS A 70 -0.53 -19.79 -8.98
N THR A 71 0.66 -20.28 -9.29
CA THR A 71 1.94 -19.56 -9.16
C THR A 71 2.45 -19.17 -10.54
N ILE A 72 2.99 -17.97 -10.68
CA ILE A 72 3.59 -17.43 -11.90
C ILE A 72 5.00 -16.96 -11.59
N ASP A 73 6.01 -17.62 -12.18
CA ASP A 73 7.40 -17.20 -12.09
C ASP A 73 7.63 -15.94 -12.93
N VAL A 74 8.25 -14.94 -12.35
CA VAL A 74 8.55 -13.67 -13.04
C VAL A 74 9.96 -13.73 -13.64
N LEU A 75 10.02 -14.09 -14.91
CA LEU A 75 11.29 -14.23 -15.63
C LEU A 75 12.02 -12.89 -15.79
N GLY A 76 13.32 -12.89 -15.52
CA GLY A 76 14.15 -11.69 -15.56
C GLY A 76 14.05 -10.83 -14.31
N ALA A 77 13.28 -11.25 -13.30
CA ALA A 77 13.20 -10.61 -12.01
C ALA A 77 14.12 -11.28 -10.97
N LYS A 78 14.36 -10.57 -9.89
CA LYS A 78 14.90 -11.06 -8.62
C LYS A 78 14.04 -10.47 -7.52
N ASN A 79 13.73 -11.24 -6.51
CA ASN A 79 13.16 -10.71 -5.27
C ASN A 79 14.31 -10.33 -4.33
N ASN A 80 14.71 -9.05 -4.37
CA ASN A 80 15.68 -8.55 -3.39
C ASN A 80 14.96 -8.04 -2.14
N ASP A 81 13.86 -7.29 -2.36
CA ASP A 81 13.05 -6.68 -1.29
C ASP A 81 11.72 -6.21 -1.91
N TRP A 82 10.85 -7.18 -2.28
CA TRP A 82 9.55 -6.89 -2.87
C TRP A 82 8.57 -6.45 -1.79
N GLU A 83 7.94 -5.30 -1.97
CA GLU A 83 7.11 -4.70 -0.93
C GLU A 83 5.65 -4.52 -1.34
N ASP A 84 5.39 -4.07 -2.55
CA ASP A 84 4.03 -3.76 -2.97
C ASP A 84 3.78 -4.10 -4.45
N ILE A 85 2.51 -4.19 -4.83
CA ILE A 85 2.05 -4.55 -6.17
C ILE A 85 0.85 -3.69 -6.55
N THR A 86 0.83 -3.21 -7.80
CA THR A 86 -0.29 -2.42 -8.31
C THR A 86 -0.53 -2.68 -9.78
N SER A 87 -1.70 -2.33 -10.29
CA SER A 87 -2.02 -2.47 -11.72
C SER A 87 -2.48 -1.17 -12.37
N SER A 88 -2.22 -1.05 -13.68
CA SER A 88 -2.75 0.03 -14.49
C SER A 88 -4.11 -0.32 -15.10
N LEU A 89 -4.84 0.69 -15.56
CA LEU A 89 -6.15 0.49 -16.20
C LEU A 89 -6.07 -0.30 -17.52
N ASP A 90 -4.93 -0.29 -18.20
CA ASP A 90 -4.69 -1.09 -19.41
C ASP A 90 -4.32 -2.54 -19.09
N GLY A 91 -4.14 -2.87 -17.80
CA GLY A 91 -3.94 -4.22 -17.30
C GLY A 91 -2.48 -4.67 -17.19
N ARG A 92 -1.51 -3.75 -17.21
CA ARG A 92 -0.14 -4.04 -16.80
C ARG A 92 -0.09 -4.20 -15.29
N LEU A 93 0.78 -5.09 -14.82
CA LEU A 93 1.04 -5.31 -13.40
C LEU A 93 2.43 -4.80 -13.06
N PHE A 94 2.56 -4.11 -11.94
CA PHE A 94 3.81 -3.54 -11.46
C PHE A 94 4.16 -4.15 -10.11
N ILE A 95 5.37 -4.69 -9.98
CA ILE A 95 5.89 -5.32 -8.77
C ILE A 95 7.04 -4.46 -8.27
N GLY A 96 6.94 -3.95 -7.07
CA GLY A 96 7.91 -3.05 -6.46
C GLY A 96 9.01 -3.80 -5.71
N ASP A 97 10.20 -3.94 -6.29
CA ASP A 97 11.44 -4.31 -5.61
C ASP A 97 12.07 -3.04 -5.04
N ILE A 98 11.44 -2.49 -4.00
CA ILE A 98 11.61 -1.12 -3.53
C ILE A 98 12.02 -1.01 -2.06
N GLY A 99 11.96 -2.10 -1.30
CA GLY A 99 12.40 -2.14 0.08
C GLY A 99 13.89 -1.79 0.22
N ASN A 100 14.22 -1.13 1.30
CA ASN A 100 15.57 -0.64 1.58
C ASN A 100 15.73 -0.33 3.07
N ASN A 101 15.43 -1.31 3.90
CA ASN A 101 15.37 -1.22 5.36
C ASN A 101 16.57 -0.49 5.98
N LEU A 102 17.77 -0.72 5.43
CA LEU A 102 19.02 -0.10 5.89
C LEU A 102 19.35 1.21 5.14
N ASN A 103 18.55 1.62 4.18
CA ASN A 103 18.80 2.78 3.30
C ASN A 103 20.15 2.72 2.56
N THR A 104 20.66 1.53 2.27
CA THR A 104 21.96 1.29 1.63
C THR A 104 21.86 1.04 0.13
N ARG A 105 20.69 0.70 -0.39
CA ARG A 105 20.46 0.47 -1.82
C ARG A 105 20.64 1.79 -2.58
N LYS A 106 21.44 1.74 -3.63
CA LYS A 106 21.65 2.86 -4.56
C LYS A 106 20.58 2.89 -5.64
N GLU A 107 20.10 1.72 -6.04
CA GLU A 107 19.09 1.52 -7.06
C GLU A 107 18.00 0.58 -6.54
N CYS A 108 16.74 0.93 -6.84
CA CYS A 108 15.57 0.09 -6.67
C CYS A 108 14.97 -0.22 -8.04
N GLN A 109 14.07 -1.18 -8.11
CA GLN A 109 13.49 -1.64 -9.37
C GLN A 109 11.98 -1.80 -9.24
N ILE A 110 11.28 -1.65 -10.37
CA ILE A 110 9.89 -2.05 -10.51
C ILE A 110 9.82 -2.97 -11.72
N TYR A 111 9.30 -4.16 -11.55
CA TYR A 111 9.09 -5.11 -12.63
C TYR A 111 7.71 -4.88 -13.23
N ILE A 112 7.63 -4.90 -14.56
CA ILE A 112 6.40 -4.65 -15.30
C ILE A 112 6.03 -5.94 -16.04
N LEU A 113 4.87 -6.51 -15.72
CA LEU A 113 4.26 -7.58 -16.51
C LEU A 113 3.22 -6.97 -17.42
N ASN A 114 3.24 -7.36 -18.72
CA ASN A 114 2.23 -6.92 -19.65
C ASN A 114 0.87 -7.57 -19.35
N LYS A 115 -0.21 -7.06 -19.92
CA LYS A 115 -1.59 -7.48 -19.63
C LYS A 115 -1.91 -8.95 -19.95
N GLU A 116 -1.03 -9.64 -20.71
CA GLU A 116 -1.14 -11.04 -21.08
C GLU A 116 -0.46 -11.99 -20.08
N PHE A 117 0.15 -11.47 -19.00
CA PHE A 117 0.86 -12.30 -18.01
C PHE A 117 -0.03 -13.40 -17.42
N LEU A 118 -1.32 -13.14 -17.31
CA LEU A 118 -2.30 -14.06 -16.75
C LEU A 118 -2.95 -14.91 -17.84
N THR A 119 -2.17 -15.76 -18.50
CA THR A 119 -2.69 -16.83 -19.35
C THR A 119 -2.77 -18.12 -18.56
N PHE A 120 -3.85 -18.92 -18.76
CA PHE A 120 -4.04 -20.15 -17.97
C PHE A 120 -3.04 -21.26 -18.34
N GLU A 121 -2.42 -21.18 -19.50
CA GLU A 121 -1.52 -22.20 -20.02
C GLU A 121 -0.07 -22.00 -19.59
N ASN A 122 0.31 -20.81 -19.13
CA ASN A 122 1.69 -20.48 -18.79
C ASN A 122 1.84 -20.08 -17.32
N ASN A 123 2.78 -20.71 -16.62
CA ASN A 123 3.17 -20.38 -15.25
C ASN A 123 4.39 -19.43 -15.20
N LYS A 124 4.72 -18.78 -16.30
CA LYS A 124 5.86 -17.88 -16.43
C LYS A 124 5.46 -16.60 -17.15
N ALA A 125 5.95 -15.48 -16.67
CA ALA A 125 5.77 -14.17 -17.29
C ALA A 125 7.11 -13.43 -17.35
N THR A 126 7.45 -12.88 -18.50
CA THR A 126 8.67 -12.07 -18.66
C THR A 126 8.40 -10.65 -18.23
N ALA A 127 9.28 -10.10 -17.38
CA ALA A 127 9.18 -8.74 -16.91
C ALA A 127 10.07 -7.79 -17.70
N GLU A 128 9.55 -6.60 -17.99
CA GLU A 128 10.32 -5.39 -18.27
C GLU A 128 10.65 -4.67 -16.96
N LYS A 129 11.53 -3.64 -16.99
CA LYS A 129 12.02 -3.01 -15.76
C LYS A 129 11.99 -1.49 -15.82
N ILE A 130 11.59 -0.90 -14.71
CA ILE A 130 11.98 0.45 -14.31
C ILE A 130 13.13 0.30 -13.32
N ILE A 131 14.26 0.93 -13.58
CA ILE A 131 15.37 1.05 -12.63
C ILE A 131 15.39 2.48 -12.15
N PHE A 132 15.48 2.71 -10.85
CA PHE A 132 15.47 4.08 -10.36
C PHE A 132 16.38 4.32 -9.16
N THR A 133 16.77 5.59 -9.02
CA THR A 133 17.45 6.14 -7.85
C THR A 133 16.60 7.27 -7.28
N TYR A 134 16.64 7.53 -6.00
CA TYR A 134 16.01 8.72 -5.43
C TYR A 134 16.83 9.97 -5.76
N GLU A 135 16.21 11.04 -6.28
CA GLU A 135 16.94 12.24 -6.72
C GLU A 135 17.65 12.97 -5.58
N ASP A 136 17.15 12.82 -4.36
CA ASP A 136 17.62 13.52 -3.17
C ASP A 136 18.42 12.63 -2.18
N GLN A 137 18.55 11.32 -2.41
CA GLN A 137 19.38 10.45 -1.58
C GLN A 137 20.88 10.70 -1.87
N LYS A 138 21.63 11.18 -0.87
CA LYS A 138 23.06 11.51 -1.00
C LYS A 138 23.99 10.55 -0.26
N GLY A 139 23.48 9.80 0.70
CA GLY A 139 24.22 8.83 1.48
C GLY A 139 23.63 7.42 1.39
N PHE A 140 24.46 6.36 1.55
CA PHE A 140 24.08 4.94 1.43
C PHE A 140 24.74 4.10 2.54
N PRO A 141 24.24 4.14 3.79
CA PRO A 141 23.06 4.90 4.26
C PRO A 141 23.34 6.40 4.44
N PRO A 142 22.31 7.24 4.46
CA PRO A 142 22.43 8.62 4.95
C PRO A 142 22.57 8.66 6.47
N ASN A 143 22.63 9.85 7.07
CA ASN A 143 22.64 9.95 8.52
C ASN A 143 21.29 9.48 9.12
N LYS A 144 21.29 9.13 10.42
CA LYS A 144 20.11 8.56 11.09
C LYS A 144 18.84 9.44 11.04
N LYS A 145 18.98 10.75 10.93
CA LYS A 145 17.84 11.69 10.82
C LYS A 145 17.24 11.73 9.42
N GLU A 146 17.91 11.16 8.43
CA GLU A 146 17.55 11.21 7.01
C GLU A 146 17.23 9.81 6.42
N LEU A 147 16.91 8.83 7.27
CA LEU A 147 16.52 7.48 6.86
C LEU A 147 15.05 7.46 6.36
N TYR A 148 14.84 7.90 5.11
CA TYR A 148 13.53 7.99 4.46
C TYR A 148 13.48 7.31 3.09
N TYR A 149 14.44 6.43 2.77
CA TYR A 149 14.56 5.80 1.46
C TYR A 149 14.25 4.30 1.49
N ASP A 150 13.52 3.88 2.51
CA ASP A 150 12.89 2.59 2.61
C ASP A 150 11.45 2.73 2.08
N ALA A 151 11.13 2.13 0.95
CA ALA A 151 9.80 2.23 0.36
C ALA A 151 9.02 0.95 0.58
N GLU A 152 7.77 1.09 1.02
CA GLU A 152 6.92 -0.05 1.37
C GLU A 152 5.53 0.03 0.70
N ALA A 153 5.26 1.14 0.00
CA ALA A 153 3.96 1.35 -0.61
C ALA A 153 4.10 1.94 -2.01
N MET A 154 3.31 1.42 -2.93
CA MET A 154 3.32 1.83 -4.33
C MET A 154 1.92 1.76 -4.92
N PHE A 155 1.55 2.74 -5.75
CA PHE A 155 0.29 2.69 -6.51
C PHE A 155 0.44 3.34 -7.88
N TRP A 156 -0.38 2.87 -8.82
CA TRP A 156 -0.47 3.46 -10.14
C TRP A 156 -1.58 4.51 -10.22
N MET A 157 -1.28 5.66 -10.83
CA MET A 157 -2.27 6.69 -11.13
C MET A 157 -1.85 7.51 -12.35
N LYS A 158 -2.68 7.56 -13.41
CA LYS A 158 -2.49 8.43 -14.58
C LYS A 158 -1.10 8.31 -15.21
N ASP A 159 -0.77 7.14 -15.73
CA ASP A 159 0.50 6.83 -16.43
C ASP A 159 1.76 7.10 -15.56
N SER A 160 1.63 7.01 -14.27
CA SER A 160 2.71 7.21 -13.31
C SER A 160 2.63 6.23 -12.16
N ILE A 161 3.79 5.82 -11.67
CA ILE A 161 3.95 5.08 -10.43
C ILE A 161 4.30 6.07 -9.31
N TYR A 162 3.59 5.97 -8.21
CA TYR A 162 3.84 6.72 -7.00
C TYR A 162 4.37 5.78 -5.93
N ILE A 163 5.40 6.22 -5.23
CA ILE A 163 6.06 5.47 -4.16
C ILE A 163 5.93 6.28 -2.88
N ILE A 164 5.55 5.63 -1.78
CA ILE A 164 5.49 6.23 -0.45
C ILE A 164 6.50 5.51 0.43
N THR A 165 7.40 6.28 1.05
CA THR A 165 8.46 5.70 1.87
C THR A 165 8.01 5.47 3.32
N LYS A 166 8.63 4.49 3.98
CA LYS A 166 8.54 4.22 5.41
C LYS A 166 9.56 5.06 6.16
N CYS A 167 9.15 5.65 7.25
CA CYS A 167 10.04 6.45 8.10
C CYS A 167 10.92 5.54 8.97
N ARG A 168 12.23 5.59 8.78
CA ARG A 168 13.24 4.92 9.63
C ARG A 168 14.10 5.91 10.41
N SER A 169 13.79 7.22 10.37
CA SER A 169 14.61 8.26 11.01
C SER A 169 14.68 8.13 12.53
N GLU A 170 15.82 8.51 13.08
CA GLU A 170 16.05 8.61 14.53
C GLU A 170 16.37 10.08 14.90
N PRO A 171 15.52 10.76 15.67
CA PRO A 171 14.24 10.29 16.23
C PRO A 171 13.18 10.05 15.13
N PHE A 172 12.21 9.16 15.43
CA PHE A 172 11.11 8.88 14.53
C PHE A 172 10.22 10.11 14.34
N THR A 173 10.01 10.52 13.10
CA THR A 173 9.23 11.71 12.75
C THR A 173 7.81 11.39 12.26
N GLY A 174 7.56 10.15 11.83
CA GLY A 174 6.29 9.73 11.24
C GLY A 174 5.97 10.37 9.88
N ARG A 175 6.98 10.93 9.21
CA ARG A 175 6.84 11.54 7.87
C ARG A 175 7.22 10.50 6.83
N SER A 176 6.45 10.44 5.75
CA SER A 176 6.74 9.62 4.58
C SER A 176 6.90 10.51 3.37
N PHE A 177 7.91 10.24 2.55
CA PHE A 177 8.13 10.98 1.31
C PHE A 177 7.35 10.33 0.18
N VAL A 178 6.87 11.16 -0.74
CA VAL A 178 6.16 10.72 -1.93
C VAL A 178 7.00 11.01 -3.15
N TYR A 179 7.30 9.96 -3.90
CA TYR A 179 8.04 10.03 -5.16
C TYR A 179 7.15 9.64 -6.33
N VAL A 180 7.52 10.10 -7.53
CA VAL A 180 6.82 9.78 -8.76
C VAL A 180 7.81 9.37 -9.86
N LEU A 181 7.40 8.36 -10.64
CA LEU A 181 8.11 7.80 -11.78
C LEU A 181 7.16 7.63 -12.97
N PRO A 182 7.65 7.68 -14.22
CA PRO A 182 6.89 7.18 -15.37
C PRO A 182 6.61 5.68 -15.22
N ASP A 183 5.47 5.22 -15.72
CA ASP A 183 5.08 3.80 -15.72
C ASP A 183 5.60 3.01 -16.94
N LYS A 184 6.74 3.40 -17.50
CA LYS A 184 7.38 2.80 -18.68
C LYS A 184 8.75 2.26 -18.35
N PRO A 185 9.17 1.16 -19.02
CA PRO A 185 10.53 0.63 -18.86
C PRO A 185 11.59 1.71 -19.09
N GLY A 186 12.65 1.68 -18.30
CA GLY A 186 13.77 2.63 -18.42
C GLY A 186 14.52 2.85 -17.11
N THR A 187 15.46 3.80 -17.14
CA THR A 187 16.23 4.22 -15.96
C THR A 187 15.92 5.66 -15.62
N TYR A 188 15.50 5.90 -14.37
CA TYR A 188 14.96 7.18 -13.94
C TYR A 188 15.55 7.66 -12.61
N LYS A 189 15.37 8.94 -12.34
CA LYS A 189 15.46 9.50 -10.99
C LYS A 189 14.03 9.67 -10.46
N ALA A 190 13.71 8.99 -9.38
CA ALA A 190 12.45 9.17 -8.69
C ALA A 190 12.38 10.59 -8.13
N ARG A 191 11.43 11.37 -8.62
CA ARG A 191 11.28 12.78 -8.25
C ARG A 191 10.43 12.89 -7.00
N LYS A 192 10.97 13.49 -5.95
CA LYS A 192 10.21 13.83 -4.74
C LYS A 192 9.17 14.91 -5.05
N ILE A 193 7.91 14.64 -4.77
CA ILE A 193 6.81 15.57 -5.02
C ILE A 193 6.21 16.16 -3.76
N GLY A 194 6.44 15.53 -2.62
CA GLY A 194 5.92 15.99 -1.34
C GLY A 194 6.17 14.99 -0.21
N GLU A 195 5.48 15.23 0.89
CA GLU A 195 5.54 14.36 2.06
C GLU A 195 4.18 14.33 2.78
N ILE A 196 3.90 13.23 3.45
CA ILE A 196 2.68 13.05 4.24
C ILE A 196 3.09 12.77 5.69
N PRO A 197 2.72 13.63 6.64
CA PRO A 197 2.91 13.38 8.05
C PRO A 197 1.75 12.51 8.57
N PHE A 198 2.00 11.25 8.91
CA PHE A 198 0.93 10.36 9.37
C PHE A 198 0.68 10.45 10.87
N CYS A 199 1.67 10.15 11.68
CA CYS A 199 1.57 10.27 13.13
C CYS A 199 2.93 10.13 13.82
N SER A 200 3.02 10.55 15.09
CA SER A 200 4.24 10.54 15.90
C SER A 200 4.24 9.52 17.04
N LEU A 201 3.32 8.55 17.02
CA LEU A 201 3.18 7.54 18.09
C LEU A 201 4.25 6.43 18.04
N GLY A 202 5.23 6.55 17.15
CA GLY A 202 6.30 5.59 16.95
C GLY A 202 6.05 4.66 15.75
N TRP A 203 7.11 3.99 15.32
CA TRP A 203 7.14 3.19 14.10
C TRP A 203 6.10 2.05 14.11
N MET A 204 5.87 1.42 15.24
CA MET A 204 4.91 0.31 15.40
C MET A 204 3.46 0.66 15.01
N PHE A 205 3.09 1.94 15.03
CA PHE A 205 1.72 2.39 14.70
C PHE A 205 1.64 3.29 13.48
N CYS A 206 2.76 3.89 13.10
CA CYS A 206 2.79 4.99 12.14
C CYS A 206 3.63 4.69 10.89
N SER A 207 4.21 3.50 10.77
CA SER A 207 4.91 3.11 9.56
C SER A 207 3.93 2.77 8.45
N VAL A 208 4.16 3.35 7.28
CA VAL A 208 3.46 2.98 6.03
C VAL A 208 3.91 1.59 5.62
N THR A 209 3.00 0.78 5.11
CA THR A 209 3.25 -0.59 4.69
C THR A 209 2.63 -0.93 3.33
N ALA A 210 1.57 -0.24 2.90
CA ALA A 210 0.98 -0.45 1.57
C ALA A 210 0.16 0.77 1.14
N ALA A 211 -0.12 0.89 -0.15
CA ALA A 211 -1.07 1.85 -0.67
C ALA A 211 -1.78 1.34 -1.92
N ASP A 212 -3.02 1.78 -2.11
CA ASP A 212 -3.75 1.54 -3.35
C ASP A 212 -4.61 2.74 -3.72
N TYR A 213 -4.80 2.96 -5.02
CA TYR A 213 -5.58 4.07 -5.55
C TYR A 213 -6.78 3.59 -6.36
N HIS A 214 -7.98 4.04 -5.96
CA HIS A 214 -9.21 3.72 -6.66
C HIS A 214 -9.59 4.85 -7.65
N PRO A 215 -9.42 4.64 -8.97
CA PRO A 215 -9.58 5.70 -9.98
C PRO A 215 -10.97 6.30 -10.05
N GLN A 216 -12.03 5.48 -9.88
CA GLN A 216 -13.42 5.92 -10.00
C GLN A 216 -13.85 6.84 -8.85
N SER A 217 -13.48 6.52 -7.61
CA SER A 217 -13.76 7.37 -6.44
C SER A 217 -12.68 8.43 -6.20
N LYS A 218 -11.53 8.33 -6.90
CA LYS A 218 -10.35 9.18 -6.69
C LYS A 218 -9.89 9.17 -5.23
N THR A 219 -9.91 7.99 -4.63
CA THR A 219 -9.51 7.75 -3.25
C THR A 219 -8.17 7.07 -3.21
N LEU A 220 -7.22 7.61 -2.45
CA LEU A 220 -5.98 6.94 -2.09
C LEU A 220 -6.16 6.31 -0.70
N ALA A 221 -5.96 5.00 -0.60
CA ALA A 221 -5.88 4.26 0.65
C ALA A 221 -4.41 4.03 0.99
N ILE A 222 -4.03 4.32 2.22
CA ILE A 222 -2.67 4.07 2.74
C ILE A 222 -2.81 3.26 4.00
N LEU A 223 -2.14 2.12 4.04
CA LEU A 223 -2.10 1.24 5.19
C LEU A 223 -0.91 1.58 6.08
N LEU A 224 -1.16 1.60 7.37
CA LEU A 224 -0.14 1.58 8.42
C LEU A 224 -0.42 0.36 9.30
N TYR A 225 0.54 -0.10 10.09
CA TYR A 225 0.35 -1.28 10.94
C TYR A 225 -0.95 -1.25 11.76
N GLY A 226 -1.34 -0.09 12.28
CA GLY A 226 -2.53 0.06 13.12
C GLY A 226 -3.64 0.91 12.55
N LYS A 227 -3.51 1.42 11.31
CA LYS A 227 -4.44 2.41 10.77
C LYS A 227 -4.66 2.25 9.28
N LEU A 228 -5.87 2.58 8.83
CA LEU A 228 -6.20 2.85 7.44
C LEU A 228 -6.39 4.36 7.27
N VAL A 229 -5.64 4.97 6.37
CA VAL A 229 -5.75 6.38 5.99
C VAL A 229 -6.37 6.48 4.61
N LEU A 230 -7.45 7.21 4.49
CA LEU A 230 -8.11 7.49 3.21
C LEU A 230 -7.93 8.97 2.87
N ILE A 231 -7.46 9.25 1.67
CA ILE A 231 -7.26 10.62 1.17
C ILE A 231 -8.14 10.83 -0.06
N ASN A 232 -9.00 11.84 0.02
CA ASN A 232 -9.93 12.21 -1.05
C ASN A 232 -9.78 13.70 -1.40
N ASN A 233 -10.42 14.14 -2.47
CA ASN A 233 -10.55 15.55 -2.86
C ASN A 233 -9.21 16.29 -3.05
N PHE A 234 -8.12 15.57 -3.31
CA PHE A 234 -6.84 16.16 -3.65
C PHE A 234 -6.79 16.63 -5.12
N LYS A 235 -5.97 17.65 -5.41
CA LYS A 235 -5.78 18.19 -6.76
C LYS A 235 -4.51 17.64 -7.40
N GLY A 236 -4.65 17.07 -8.60
CA GLY A 236 -3.51 16.50 -9.32
C GLY A 236 -2.89 15.33 -8.57
N ASN A 237 -1.67 15.49 -8.12
CA ASN A 237 -0.91 14.53 -7.30
C ASN A 237 -0.49 15.10 -5.92
N LYS A 238 -1.16 16.15 -5.47
CA LYS A 238 -0.92 16.74 -4.14
C LYS A 238 -1.77 16.03 -3.09
N PHE A 239 -1.44 14.80 -2.78
CA PHE A 239 -2.19 13.95 -1.85
C PHE A 239 -2.28 14.57 -0.44
N TRP A 240 -1.23 15.25 0.02
CA TRP A 240 -1.17 15.93 1.32
C TRP A 240 -2.14 17.11 1.46
N ASP A 241 -2.67 17.64 0.35
CA ASP A 241 -3.66 18.74 0.34
C ASP A 241 -5.11 18.21 0.31
N GLY A 242 -5.31 16.88 0.34
CA GLY A 242 -6.62 16.24 0.31
C GLY A 242 -7.30 16.18 1.68
N GLU A 243 -8.55 15.74 1.68
CA GLU A 243 -9.28 15.39 2.89
C GLU A 243 -8.78 14.05 3.43
N ILE A 244 -8.14 14.07 4.60
CA ILE A 244 -7.55 12.90 5.24
C ILE A 244 -8.50 12.36 6.30
N LYS A 245 -8.92 11.10 6.16
CA LYS A 245 -9.68 10.36 7.18
C LYS A 245 -8.87 9.17 7.66
N THR A 246 -8.73 9.03 8.96
CA THR A 246 -7.94 7.96 9.58
C THR A 246 -8.84 7.06 10.42
N TYR A 247 -8.72 5.76 10.20
CA TYR A 247 -9.46 4.71 10.89
C TYR A 247 -8.49 3.80 11.63
N ASN A 248 -8.75 3.53 12.91
CA ASN A 248 -7.96 2.56 13.66
C ASN A 248 -8.36 1.13 13.26
N ILE A 249 -7.36 0.29 13.03
CA ILE A 249 -7.54 -1.14 12.77
C ILE A 249 -7.29 -1.88 14.09
N PRO A 250 -8.23 -2.71 14.56
CA PRO A 250 -8.08 -3.43 15.83
C PRO A 250 -6.93 -4.44 15.82
N GLY A 251 -6.28 -4.60 16.97
CA GLY A 251 -5.20 -5.57 17.19
C GLY A 251 -3.83 -5.11 16.67
N ILE A 252 -2.77 -5.69 17.23
CA ILE A 252 -1.38 -5.42 16.83
C ILE A 252 -0.95 -6.55 15.90
N LYS A 253 -0.73 -6.22 14.63
CA LYS A 253 -0.36 -7.13 13.55
C LYS A 253 0.53 -6.39 12.57
N GLN A 254 1.44 -7.09 11.90
CA GLN A 254 2.14 -6.57 10.72
C GLN A 254 1.22 -6.66 9.50
N ARG A 255 0.45 -5.62 9.27
CA ARG A 255 -0.40 -5.50 8.10
C ARG A 255 0.41 -4.89 6.98
N GLU A 256 0.62 -5.68 5.92
CA GLU A 256 1.59 -5.33 4.89
C GLU A 256 0.94 -5.12 3.52
N SER A 257 -0.35 -5.40 3.35
CA SER A 257 -0.98 -5.18 2.05
C SER A 257 -2.42 -4.73 2.12
N ILE A 258 -2.84 -3.94 1.14
CA ILE A 258 -4.23 -3.47 0.96
C ILE A 258 -4.52 -3.27 -0.52
N THR A 259 -5.72 -3.66 -0.96
CA THR A 259 -6.21 -3.37 -2.32
C THR A 259 -7.71 -3.11 -2.32
N PHE A 260 -8.18 -2.19 -3.15
CA PHE A 260 -9.61 -1.90 -3.29
C PHE A 260 -10.38 -3.05 -3.92
N ILE A 261 -11.54 -3.38 -3.35
CA ILE A 261 -12.58 -4.19 -3.99
C ILE A 261 -13.55 -3.24 -4.73
N ASP A 262 -13.90 -2.16 -4.05
CA ASP A 262 -14.71 -1.05 -4.56
C ASP A 262 -14.45 0.20 -3.71
N SER A 263 -15.18 1.29 -3.93
CA SER A 263 -14.96 2.58 -3.26
C SER A 263 -15.09 2.56 -1.72
N LYS A 264 -15.60 1.46 -1.12
CA LYS A 264 -15.85 1.34 0.33
C LYS A 264 -15.34 0.04 0.93
N ASN A 265 -14.81 -0.88 0.13
CA ASN A 265 -14.36 -2.19 0.55
C ASN A 265 -12.96 -2.48 0.05
N TRP A 266 -12.16 -3.18 0.89
CA TRP A 266 -10.79 -3.58 0.60
C TRP A 266 -10.56 -5.05 0.96
N TYR A 267 -9.61 -5.68 0.28
CA TYR A 267 -8.84 -6.79 0.84
C TYR A 267 -7.62 -6.25 1.55
N MET A 268 -7.20 -6.93 2.60
CA MET A 268 -6.02 -6.61 3.40
C MET A 268 -5.41 -7.92 3.90
N SER A 269 -4.09 -7.99 4.01
CA SER A 269 -3.43 -9.13 4.66
C SER A 269 -2.47 -8.68 5.75
N ASP A 270 -2.06 -9.63 6.57
CA ASP A 270 -0.96 -9.49 7.50
C ASP A 270 0.10 -10.59 7.29
N GLU A 271 1.35 -10.22 7.49
CA GLU A 271 2.48 -11.13 7.50
C GLU A 271 2.44 -12.03 8.74
N LYS A 272 2.99 -13.23 8.64
CA LYS A 272 3.09 -14.17 9.77
C LYS A 272 4.34 -13.89 10.59
N THR A 273 4.19 -13.17 11.67
CA THR A 273 5.28 -12.77 12.55
C THR A 273 5.37 -13.66 13.77
N ARG A 274 6.60 -14.08 14.13
CA ARG A 274 6.84 -14.87 15.34
C ARG A 274 6.37 -14.11 16.59
N GLY A 275 5.46 -14.72 17.35
CA GLY A 275 4.90 -14.14 18.58
C GLY A 275 3.66 -13.27 18.41
N LEU A 276 3.41 -12.70 17.23
CA LEU A 276 2.20 -11.91 16.92
C LEU A 276 1.17 -12.69 16.10
N GLY A 277 1.54 -13.89 15.58
CA GLY A 277 0.76 -14.63 14.61
C GLY A 277 0.68 -13.87 13.29
N GLY A 278 -0.36 -14.06 12.50
CA GLY A 278 -0.53 -13.43 11.19
C GLY A 278 -0.77 -14.47 10.09
N GLY A 279 -0.48 -14.11 8.84
CA GLY A 279 -0.79 -14.92 7.67
C GLY A 279 -2.30 -14.99 7.41
N ASN A 280 -3.00 -13.88 7.61
CA ASN A 280 -4.45 -13.83 7.47
C ASN A 280 -4.87 -12.93 6.30
N LEU A 281 -5.95 -13.30 5.65
CA LEU A 281 -6.66 -12.48 4.67
C LEU A 281 -7.92 -11.89 5.29
N TYR A 282 -8.12 -10.60 5.08
CA TYR A 282 -9.25 -9.85 5.61
C TYR A 282 -10.06 -9.16 4.52
N LYS A 283 -11.34 -8.97 4.79
CA LYS A 283 -12.17 -7.97 4.14
C LYS A 283 -12.38 -6.79 5.08
N VAL A 284 -12.11 -5.59 4.61
CA VAL A 284 -12.32 -4.32 5.32
C VAL A 284 -13.43 -3.56 4.64
N ALA A 285 -14.33 -2.94 5.40
CA ALA A 285 -15.44 -2.16 4.88
C ALA A 285 -15.67 -0.89 5.69
N LEU A 286 -16.03 0.22 5.03
CA LEU A 286 -16.60 1.39 5.70
C LEU A 286 -18.02 1.08 6.20
N LYS A 287 -18.32 1.55 7.42
CA LYS A 287 -19.69 1.53 7.97
C LYS A 287 -20.53 2.64 7.37
#